data_6aed9fac6af24fcec0b17b83b4b42791
#
_entry.id   6aed9fac6af24fcec0b17b83b4b42791
#
_cell.length_a   1.000
_cell.length_b   1.000
_cell.length_c   1.000
_cell.angle_alpha   90.00
_cell.angle_beta   90.00
_cell.angle_gamma   90.00
#
_symmetry.space_group_name_H-M   'P 1'
#
loop_
_entity.id
_entity.type
_entity.pdbx_description
1 polymer ?
#
loop_
_entity_poly.entity_id
_entity_poly.type
_entity_poly.pdbx_seq_one_letter_code
_entity_poly.pdbx_strand_id
1 'polypeptide(L)'
;DYVCKIGSDFIDSTDKRTLYVEGMNRIHLQERALLYRMLEGTDEVPGLRHIKNVEVYVDMEDLTWKDLIVAMGIKGIDYADCSQKYLEHGVTIFERLKSSPYSQRIVEALGLEGALRVSPLHCNGTDDIDKFLKITKEIAESVS
;
A
#
# COMPACT_ATOMS: atom_id res chain seq x y z
N ASP A 1 4.93 18.20 -16.61
CA ASP A 1 3.99 19.31 -16.28
C ASP A 1 3.16 19.06 -15.02
N TYR A 2 2.55 17.89 -14.80
CA TYR A 2 1.75 17.56 -13.61
C TYR A 2 2.51 17.80 -12.30
N VAL A 3 3.69 17.22 -12.15
CA VAL A 3 4.51 17.35 -10.93
C VAL A 3 4.94 18.80 -10.70
N CYS A 4 5.32 19.53 -11.78
CA CYS A 4 5.66 20.96 -11.68
C CYS A 4 4.45 21.81 -11.23
N LYS A 5 3.23 21.43 -11.66
CA LYS A 5 2.02 22.11 -11.21
C LYS A 5 1.81 21.92 -9.71
N ILE A 6 1.98 20.70 -9.19
CA ILE A 6 1.95 20.47 -7.74
C ILE A 6 2.97 21.36 -7.04
N GLY A 7 4.22 21.41 -7.54
CA GLY A 7 5.25 22.27 -6.93
C GLY A 7 4.89 23.75 -6.93
N SER A 8 4.26 24.24 -8.01
CA SER A 8 3.86 25.65 -8.12
C SER A 8 2.74 26.07 -7.15
N ASP A 9 2.00 25.12 -6.59
CA ASP A 9 1.00 25.42 -5.57
C ASP A 9 1.64 25.71 -4.19
N PHE A 10 2.93 25.44 -4.03
CA PHE A 10 3.65 25.60 -2.75
C PHE A 10 4.81 26.60 -2.79
N ILE A 11 5.43 26.81 -3.96
CA ILE A 11 6.54 27.74 -4.11
C ILE A 11 6.38 28.61 -5.35
N ASP A 12 6.83 29.87 -5.24
CA ASP A 12 6.90 30.80 -6.37
C ASP A 12 8.25 30.66 -7.08
N SER A 13 8.25 29.99 -8.22
CA SER A 13 9.43 29.77 -9.07
C SER A 13 9.02 29.59 -10.52
N THR A 14 9.88 30.07 -11.43
CA THR A 14 9.75 29.82 -12.88
C THR A 14 10.69 28.70 -13.36
N ASP A 15 11.60 28.25 -12.51
CA ASP A 15 12.51 27.14 -12.84
C ASP A 15 11.81 25.79 -12.74
N LYS A 16 11.70 25.11 -13.87
CA LYS A 16 11.03 23.79 -13.95
C LYS A 16 11.66 22.72 -13.05
N ARG A 17 13.00 22.75 -12.87
CA ARG A 17 13.67 21.76 -12.02
C ARG A 17 13.28 21.96 -10.56
N THR A 18 13.28 23.20 -10.11
CA THR A 18 12.87 23.58 -8.75
C THR A 18 11.42 23.18 -8.48
N LEU A 19 10.51 23.50 -9.42
CA LEU A 19 9.09 23.11 -9.31
C LEU A 19 8.91 21.60 -9.29
N TYR A 20 9.66 20.88 -10.13
CA TYR A 20 9.60 19.42 -10.17
C TYR A 20 10.05 18.78 -8.86
N VAL A 21 11.16 19.24 -8.30
CA VAL A 21 11.69 18.73 -7.03
C VAL A 21 10.69 18.96 -5.90
N GLU A 22 10.12 20.17 -5.80
CA GLU A 22 9.10 20.47 -4.79
C GLU A 22 7.86 19.59 -4.98
N GLY A 23 7.38 19.45 -6.21
CA GLY A 23 6.23 18.60 -6.51
C GLY A 23 6.46 17.13 -6.11
N MET A 24 7.65 16.58 -6.39
CA MET A 24 8.01 15.23 -5.94
C MET A 24 8.08 15.12 -4.41
N ASN A 25 8.59 16.13 -3.73
CA ASN A 25 8.60 16.17 -2.27
C ASN A 25 7.18 16.12 -1.69
N ARG A 26 6.23 16.86 -2.30
CA ARG A 26 4.82 16.85 -1.87
C ARG A 26 4.15 15.49 -2.12
N ILE A 27 4.38 14.90 -3.27
CA ILE A 27 3.90 13.55 -3.57
C ILE A 27 4.44 12.56 -2.54
N HIS A 28 5.74 12.59 -2.25
CA HIS A 28 6.35 11.70 -1.27
C HIS A 28 5.77 11.87 0.15
N LEU A 29 5.50 13.12 0.57
CA LEU A 29 4.85 13.37 1.86
C LEU A 29 3.43 12.80 1.92
N GLN A 30 2.67 12.95 0.83
CA GLN A 30 1.32 12.38 0.72
C GLN A 30 1.36 10.84 0.76
N GLU A 31 2.24 10.23 -0.01
CA GLU A 31 2.40 8.77 -0.04
C GLU A 31 2.77 8.22 1.33
N ARG A 32 3.68 8.88 2.05
CA ARG A 32 4.06 8.49 3.40
C ARG A 32 2.92 8.62 4.41
N ALA A 33 2.09 9.66 4.30
CA ALA A 33 0.92 9.83 5.15
C ALA A 33 -0.11 8.71 4.90
N LEU A 34 -0.37 8.36 3.62
CA LEU A 34 -1.25 7.25 3.26
C LEU A 34 -0.69 5.89 3.72
N LEU A 35 0.63 5.69 3.57
CA LEU A 35 1.30 4.48 4.05
C LEU A 35 1.18 4.34 5.56
N TYR A 36 1.44 5.41 6.31
CA TYR A 36 1.29 5.42 7.76
C TYR A 36 -0.15 5.06 8.17
N ARG A 37 -1.15 5.71 7.54
CA ARG A 37 -2.56 5.40 7.78
C ARG A 37 -2.89 3.93 7.44
N MET A 38 -2.35 3.40 6.37
CA MET A 38 -2.58 2.00 5.97
C MET A 38 -1.98 1.01 6.98
N LEU A 39 -0.81 1.31 7.55
CA LEU A 39 -0.14 0.44 8.52
C LEU A 39 -0.71 0.59 9.93
N GLU A 40 -0.95 1.82 10.40
CA GLU A 40 -1.39 2.09 11.76
C GLU A 40 -2.92 2.22 11.92
N GLY A 41 -3.62 2.67 10.87
CA GLY A 41 -5.05 2.92 10.92
C GLY A 41 -5.42 4.23 11.60
N THR A 42 -6.60 4.25 12.18
CA THR A 42 -7.18 5.34 12.97
C THR A 42 -7.92 4.77 14.18
N ASP A 43 -8.47 5.64 15.01
CA ASP A 43 -9.32 5.22 16.15
C ASP A 43 -10.56 4.43 15.71
N GLU A 44 -11.02 4.62 14.45
CA GLU A 44 -12.22 3.96 13.91
C GLU A 44 -11.89 2.69 13.12
N VAL A 45 -10.74 2.65 12.46
CA VAL A 45 -10.35 1.56 11.54
C VAL A 45 -8.92 1.12 11.86
N PRO A 46 -8.71 -0.13 12.31
CA PRO A 46 -7.38 -0.63 12.61
C PRO A 46 -6.53 -0.73 11.34
N GLY A 47 -5.26 -0.36 11.42
CA GLY A 47 -4.30 -0.53 10.36
C GLY A 47 -3.84 -1.99 10.19
N LEU A 48 -3.13 -2.29 9.11
CA LEU A 48 -2.70 -3.65 8.78
C LEU A 48 -1.91 -4.32 9.91
N ARG A 49 -1.12 -3.57 10.67
CA ARG A 49 -0.34 -4.06 11.82
C ARG A 49 -1.22 -4.53 12.99
N HIS A 50 -2.46 -4.04 13.05
CA HIS A 50 -3.38 -4.24 14.16
C HIS A 50 -4.59 -5.13 13.83
N ILE A 51 -4.71 -5.57 12.57
CA ILE A 51 -5.77 -6.52 12.16
C ILE A 51 -5.29 -7.95 12.46
N LYS A 52 -6.04 -8.67 13.27
CA LYS A 52 -5.75 -10.07 13.59
C LYS A 52 -5.67 -10.91 12.29
N ASN A 53 -4.76 -11.86 12.24
CA ASN A 53 -4.46 -12.74 11.09
C ASN A 53 -3.83 -12.05 9.88
N VAL A 54 -3.67 -10.74 9.87
CA VAL A 54 -2.89 -10.04 8.83
C VAL A 54 -1.41 -10.05 9.20
N GLU A 55 -0.57 -10.31 8.23
CA GLU A 55 0.88 -10.28 8.34
C GLU A 55 1.45 -9.32 7.30
N VAL A 56 2.17 -8.30 7.74
CA VAL A 56 2.86 -7.36 6.87
C VAL A 56 4.27 -7.87 6.64
N TYR A 57 4.63 -8.11 5.39
CA TYR A 57 5.97 -8.59 5.02
C TYR A 57 6.93 -7.42 4.80
N VAL A 58 8.19 -7.62 5.19
CA VAL A 58 9.23 -6.57 5.11
C VAL A 58 8.74 -5.29 5.79
N ASP A 59 8.14 -5.46 6.97
CA ASP A 59 7.66 -4.33 7.76
C ASP A 59 8.84 -3.52 8.31
N MET A 60 8.77 -2.21 8.17
CA MET A 60 9.81 -1.27 8.57
C MET A 60 9.21 -0.25 9.54
N GLU A 61 9.91 -0.01 10.63
CA GLU A 61 9.52 1.00 11.62
C GLU A 61 9.72 2.43 11.07
N ASP A 62 10.85 2.67 10.40
CA ASP A 62 11.13 3.93 9.70
C ASP A 62 10.58 3.91 8.28
N LEU A 63 9.55 4.73 8.04
CA LEU A 63 8.89 4.85 6.74
C LEU A 63 9.50 5.94 5.83
N THR A 64 10.59 6.58 6.23
CA THR A 64 11.17 7.73 5.52
C THR A 64 11.52 7.40 4.07
N TRP A 65 12.00 6.20 3.83
CA TRP A 65 12.44 5.75 2.49
C TRP A 65 11.57 4.62 1.92
N LYS A 66 10.44 4.35 2.53
CA LYS A 66 9.51 3.33 2.05
C LYS A 66 8.53 3.93 1.08
N ASP A 67 8.44 3.31 -0.10
CA ASP A 67 7.42 3.62 -1.09
C ASP A 67 6.02 3.19 -0.61
N LEU A 68 4.98 3.75 -1.21
CA LEU A 68 3.57 3.42 -0.95
C LEU A 68 3.23 2.04 -1.55
N ILE A 69 3.97 1.03 -1.14
CA ILE A 69 3.77 -0.37 -1.51
C ILE A 69 3.88 -1.24 -0.27
N VAL A 70 2.87 -2.06 -0.02
CA VAL A 70 2.87 -3.04 1.07
C VAL A 70 2.73 -4.44 0.50
N ALA A 71 3.59 -5.35 0.96
CA ALA A 71 3.45 -6.78 0.78
C ALA A 71 2.83 -7.37 2.05
N MET A 72 1.78 -8.17 1.92
CA MET A 72 1.07 -8.72 3.06
C MET A 72 0.45 -10.10 2.76
N GLY A 73 0.01 -10.77 3.80
CA GLY A 73 -0.82 -11.97 3.72
C GLY A 73 -1.90 -11.96 4.78
N ILE A 74 -2.92 -12.81 4.59
CA ILE A 74 -3.94 -13.09 5.60
C ILE A 74 -3.87 -14.59 5.90
N LYS A 75 -3.64 -14.95 7.16
CA LYS A 75 -3.53 -16.35 7.58
C LYS A 75 -4.87 -17.06 7.37
N GLY A 76 -4.81 -18.27 6.82
CA GLY A 76 -5.99 -19.11 6.62
C GLY A 76 -6.65 -18.97 5.24
N ILE A 77 -6.09 -18.14 4.35
CA ILE A 77 -6.58 -18.01 2.97
C ILE A 77 -5.39 -17.97 1.99
N ASP A 78 -5.55 -18.62 0.83
CA ASP A 78 -4.58 -18.53 -0.26
C ASP A 78 -4.53 -17.13 -0.88
N TYR A 79 -3.37 -16.75 -1.42
CA TYR A 79 -3.18 -15.39 -1.96
C TYR A 79 -4.07 -15.10 -3.18
N ALA A 80 -4.31 -16.09 -4.04
CA ALA A 80 -5.17 -15.93 -5.22
C ALA A 80 -6.64 -15.80 -4.80
N ASP A 81 -7.10 -16.65 -3.88
CA ASP A 81 -8.45 -16.57 -3.32
C ASP A 81 -8.67 -15.26 -2.57
N CYS A 82 -7.65 -14.80 -1.86
CA CYS A 82 -7.68 -13.53 -1.15
C CYS A 82 -7.80 -12.34 -2.12
N SER A 83 -7.00 -12.31 -3.20
CA SER A 83 -7.09 -11.26 -4.22
C SER A 83 -8.47 -11.22 -4.89
N GLN A 84 -9.07 -12.40 -5.12
CA GLN A 84 -10.43 -12.51 -5.64
C GLN A 84 -11.48 -11.94 -4.68
N LYS A 85 -11.37 -12.22 -3.38
CA LYS A 85 -12.27 -11.62 -2.37
C LYS A 85 -12.20 -10.09 -2.36
N TYR A 86 -10.99 -9.51 -2.46
CA TYR A 86 -10.86 -8.05 -2.58
C TYR A 86 -11.58 -7.52 -3.83
N LEU A 87 -11.42 -8.20 -4.96
CA LEU A 87 -12.09 -7.81 -6.21
C LEU A 87 -13.61 -7.81 -6.08
N GLU A 88 -14.19 -8.80 -5.41
CA GLU A 88 -15.63 -8.89 -5.12
C GLU A 88 -16.14 -7.71 -4.29
N HIS A 89 -15.28 -7.11 -3.46
CA HIS A 89 -15.58 -5.89 -2.69
C HIS A 89 -15.20 -4.59 -3.44
N GLY A 90 -14.84 -4.70 -4.72
CA GLY A 90 -14.47 -3.55 -5.57
C GLY A 90 -13.11 -2.92 -5.22
N VAL A 91 -12.18 -3.73 -4.72
CA VAL A 91 -10.78 -3.36 -4.51
C VAL A 91 -9.90 -4.27 -5.34
N THR A 92 -9.05 -3.69 -6.20
CA THR A 92 -8.14 -4.45 -7.04
C THR A 92 -6.75 -4.48 -6.40
N ILE A 93 -6.32 -5.67 -6.00
CA ILE A 93 -4.95 -5.96 -5.59
C ILE A 93 -4.47 -7.21 -6.31
N PHE A 94 -3.16 -7.46 -6.33
CA PHE A 94 -2.60 -8.60 -7.05
C PHE A 94 -1.70 -9.43 -6.15
N GLU A 95 -1.83 -10.74 -6.28
CA GLU A 95 -0.90 -11.68 -5.69
C GLU A 95 0.45 -11.68 -6.41
N ARG A 96 1.48 -12.05 -5.67
CA ARG A 96 2.84 -12.35 -6.14
C ARG A 96 3.20 -13.73 -5.63
N LEU A 97 3.28 -14.71 -6.53
CA LEU A 97 3.49 -16.11 -6.18
C LEU A 97 4.89 -16.57 -6.57
N LYS A 98 5.44 -17.48 -5.79
CA LYS A 98 6.69 -18.19 -6.09
C LYS A 98 6.59 -19.01 -7.38
N SER A 99 5.42 -19.50 -7.72
CA SER A 99 5.16 -20.21 -8.98
C SER A 99 5.13 -19.32 -10.22
N SER A 100 5.05 -17.98 -10.05
CA SER A 100 5.03 -17.04 -11.17
C SER A 100 6.45 -16.63 -11.57
N PRO A 101 6.86 -16.79 -12.84
CA PRO A 101 8.20 -16.43 -13.29
C PRO A 101 8.54 -14.93 -13.12
N TYR A 102 7.51 -14.08 -13.00
CA TYR A 102 7.69 -12.63 -12.80
C TYR A 102 7.97 -12.25 -11.36
N SER A 103 7.54 -13.04 -10.37
CA SER A 103 7.68 -12.74 -8.95
C SER A 103 8.52 -13.77 -8.17
N GLN A 104 8.83 -14.90 -8.77
CA GLN A 104 9.57 -16.00 -8.14
C GLN A 104 10.81 -15.51 -7.38
N ARG A 105 11.69 -14.78 -8.06
CA ARG A 105 12.98 -14.37 -7.48
C ARG A 105 12.83 -13.51 -6.21
N ILE A 106 11.89 -12.56 -6.21
CA ILE A 106 11.70 -11.69 -5.05
C ILE A 106 11.01 -12.43 -3.92
N VAL A 107 10.02 -13.26 -4.23
CA VAL A 107 9.29 -14.08 -3.24
C VAL A 107 10.24 -15.06 -2.56
N GLU A 108 11.08 -15.77 -3.34
CA GLU A 108 12.11 -16.69 -2.83
C GLU A 108 13.18 -15.96 -2.00
N ALA A 109 13.66 -14.80 -2.45
CA ALA A 109 14.65 -14.01 -1.72
C ALA A 109 14.15 -13.54 -0.35
N LEU A 110 12.84 -13.35 -0.20
CA LEU A 110 12.17 -13.00 1.05
C LEU A 110 11.77 -14.23 1.88
N GLY A 111 12.02 -15.44 1.40
CA GLY A 111 11.64 -16.69 2.09
C GLY A 111 10.14 -16.93 2.17
N LEU A 112 9.37 -16.34 1.23
CA LEU A 112 7.91 -16.41 1.18
C LEU A 112 7.44 -17.41 0.11
N GLU A 113 6.23 -17.93 0.25
CA GLU A 113 5.55 -18.69 -0.82
C GLU A 113 4.73 -17.76 -1.73
N GLY A 114 4.35 -16.59 -1.24
CA GLY A 114 3.62 -15.57 -1.96
C GLY A 114 3.42 -14.30 -1.12
N ALA A 115 2.76 -13.32 -1.70
CA ALA A 115 2.32 -12.09 -1.05
C ALA A 115 1.19 -11.45 -1.83
N LEU A 116 0.33 -10.72 -1.17
CA LEU A 116 -0.55 -9.72 -1.79
C LEU A 116 0.24 -8.43 -1.92
N ARG A 117 0.23 -7.82 -3.10
CA ARG A 117 0.82 -6.51 -3.33
C ARG A 117 -0.25 -5.44 -3.32
N VAL A 118 -0.21 -4.57 -2.32
CA VAL A 118 -1.07 -3.40 -2.15
C VAL A 118 -0.26 -2.17 -2.53
N SER A 119 -0.68 -1.47 -3.57
CA SER A 119 0.08 -0.33 -4.13
C SER A 119 -0.85 0.78 -4.58
N PRO A 120 -1.44 1.54 -3.64
CA PRO A 120 -2.16 2.76 -3.97
C PRO A 120 -1.21 3.82 -4.53
N LEU A 121 -1.78 4.88 -5.08
CA LEU A 121 -1.04 6.01 -5.62
C LEU A 121 -1.27 7.24 -4.73
N HIS A 122 -0.42 8.26 -4.88
CA HIS A 122 -0.58 9.55 -4.17
C HIS A 122 -1.91 10.27 -4.45
N CYS A 123 -2.60 9.92 -5.54
CA CYS A 123 -3.92 10.46 -5.89
C CYS A 123 -5.08 9.72 -5.20
N ASN A 124 -4.83 8.60 -4.52
CA ASN A 124 -5.82 7.99 -3.66
C ASN A 124 -6.03 8.85 -2.40
N GLY A 125 -7.27 8.84 -1.91
CA GLY A 125 -7.63 9.55 -0.68
C GLY A 125 -7.53 8.67 0.57
N THR A 126 -7.73 9.28 1.73
CA THR A 126 -7.84 8.58 3.01
C THR A 126 -9.03 7.60 3.00
N ASP A 127 -10.13 7.96 2.34
CA ASP A 127 -11.33 7.12 2.23
C ASP A 127 -11.05 5.82 1.48
N ASP A 128 -10.18 5.84 0.46
CA ASP A 128 -9.75 4.64 -0.26
C ASP A 128 -8.96 3.70 0.67
N ILE A 129 -8.06 4.25 1.48
CA ILE A 129 -7.29 3.49 2.46
C ILE A 129 -8.21 2.90 3.54
N ASP A 130 -9.14 3.68 4.06
CA ASP A 130 -10.10 3.21 5.07
C ASP A 130 -11.02 2.12 4.54
N LYS A 131 -11.50 2.27 3.30
CA LYS A 131 -12.27 1.23 2.61
C LYS A 131 -11.46 -0.07 2.49
N PHE A 132 -10.20 0.03 2.04
CA PHE A 132 -9.31 -1.11 1.94
C PHE A 132 -9.10 -1.79 3.31
N LEU A 133 -8.85 -1.04 4.38
CA LEU A 133 -8.65 -1.58 5.72
C LEU A 133 -9.91 -2.26 6.27
N LYS A 134 -11.10 -1.69 6.07
CA LYS A 134 -12.38 -2.30 6.46
C LYS A 134 -12.58 -3.66 5.78
N ILE A 135 -12.37 -3.71 4.47
CA ILE A 135 -12.47 -4.95 3.68
C ILE A 135 -11.42 -5.97 4.14
N THR A 136 -10.19 -5.53 4.40
CA THR A 136 -9.12 -6.40 4.93
C THR A 136 -9.54 -7.04 6.25
N LYS A 137 -10.12 -6.27 7.16
CA LYS A 137 -10.62 -6.76 8.43
C LYS A 137 -11.74 -7.78 8.24
N GLU A 138 -12.72 -7.51 7.38
CA GLU A 138 -13.82 -8.42 7.06
C GLU A 138 -13.32 -9.76 6.50
N ILE A 139 -12.37 -9.72 5.55
CA ILE A 139 -11.76 -10.93 4.99
C ILE A 139 -11.01 -11.71 6.08
N ALA A 140 -10.21 -11.03 6.90
CA ALA A 140 -9.43 -11.66 7.97
C ALA A 140 -10.30 -12.30 9.06
N GLU A 141 -11.46 -11.71 9.35
CA GLU A 141 -12.45 -12.25 10.29
C GLU A 141 -13.20 -13.46 9.71
N SER A 142 -13.42 -13.50 8.37
CA SER A 142 -14.13 -14.59 7.70
C SER A 142 -13.35 -15.92 7.67
N VAL A 143 -12.05 -15.89 7.92
CA VAL A 143 -11.15 -17.08 7.90
C VAL A 143 -10.65 -17.49 9.28
N SER A 144 -11.24 -16.93 10.34
CA SER A 144 -10.88 -17.19 11.76
C SER A 144 -11.62 -18.38 12.33
#